data_5bf8ab25bdb60a70607d69ac32a0983f
#
_entry.id   5bf8ab25bdb60a70607d69ac32a0983f
#
_cell.length_a   1.000
_cell.length_b   1.000
_cell.length_c   1.000
_cell.angle_alpha   90.00
_cell.angle_beta   90.00
_cell.angle_gamma   90.00
#
_symmetry.space_group_name_H-M   'P 1'
#
loop_
_entity.id
_entity.type
_entity.pdbx_description
1 polymer ?
#
loop_
_entity_poly.entity_id
_entity_poly.type
_entity_poly.pdbx_seq_one_letter_code
_entity_poly.pdbx_strand_id
1 'polypeptide(L)'
;MYIYDSDIRKVLYSEFLKEKKFTKNPKETIIIDEFSSSYSSARIDISVLNGSLHGYEIKSERDTLERLPKQIEYYSKIFEYITVVTTKKYTKKINEIVPEFFGIFLIENKKGILKLKKIRSPKKNRNIDYFELAKLLWREELKEILKENKIKKVSSLTRIELTKKVAENIPNDIIKNFVLTKIKDRTIVRAVSIQELYDDCNSK
;
A
#
# COMPACT_ATOMS: atom_id res chain seq x y z
N MET A 1 -21.44 -3.32 -20.16
CA MET A 1 -20.18 -4.07 -19.97
C MET A 1 -19.75 -3.84 -18.53
N TYR A 2 -19.62 -4.92 -17.75
CA TYR A 2 -19.13 -4.83 -16.38
C TYR A 2 -17.62 -4.53 -16.35
N ILE A 3 -17.18 -3.72 -15.38
CA ILE A 3 -15.78 -3.42 -15.13
C ILE A 3 -15.30 -4.34 -14.00
N TYR A 4 -14.34 -5.21 -14.30
CA TYR A 4 -13.78 -6.17 -13.36
C TYR A 4 -12.53 -5.62 -12.66
N ASP A 5 -12.12 -6.28 -11.57
CA ASP A 5 -10.87 -5.96 -10.88
C ASP A 5 -9.66 -5.95 -11.82
N SER A 6 -9.51 -6.97 -12.65
CA SER A 6 -8.42 -7.09 -13.63
C SER A 6 -8.35 -5.91 -14.62
N ASP A 7 -9.49 -5.36 -14.99
CA ASP A 7 -9.55 -4.20 -15.89
C ASP A 7 -9.07 -2.94 -15.17
N ILE A 8 -9.46 -2.79 -13.91
CA ILE A 8 -9.05 -1.67 -13.05
C ILE A 8 -7.54 -1.71 -12.82
N ARG A 9 -6.95 -2.88 -12.53
CA ARG A 9 -5.50 -3.06 -12.34
C ARG A 9 -4.71 -2.61 -13.57
N LYS A 10 -5.12 -3.02 -14.77
CA LYS A 10 -4.47 -2.61 -16.04
C LYS A 10 -4.46 -1.09 -16.20
N VAL A 11 -5.60 -0.43 -15.91
CA VAL A 11 -5.67 1.04 -15.97
C VAL A 11 -4.75 1.67 -14.92
N LEU A 12 -4.72 1.16 -13.69
CA LEU A 12 -3.86 1.66 -12.63
C LEU A 12 -2.38 1.55 -12.97
N TYR A 13 -1.93 0.42 -13.47
CA TYR A 13 -0.53 0.23 -13.87
C TYR A 13 -0.13 1.21 -14.97
N SER A 14 -0.98 1.39 -16.00
CA SER A 14 -0.76 2.41 -17.02
C SER A 14 -0.67 3.83 -16.45
N GLU A 15 -1.47 4.15 -15.42
CA GLU A 15 -1.42 5.45 -14.76
C GLU A 15 -0.17 5.60 -13.86
N PHE A 16 0.30 4.53 -13.20
CA PHE A 16 1.54 4.59 -12.42
C PHE A 16 2.75 4.94 -13.27
N LEU A 17 2.80 4.45 -14.51
CA LEU A 17 3.86 4.80 -15.48
C LEU A 17 3.86 6.27 -15.91
N LYS A 18 2.73 6.98 -15.75
CA LYS A 18 2.61 8.41 -16.04
C LYS A 18 2.92 9.31 -14.83
N GLU A 19 2.91 8.75 -13.62
CA GLU A 19 3.11 9.50 -12.38
C GLU A 19 4.59 9.76 -12.13
N LYS A 20 5.04 11.01 -12.27
CA LYS A 20 6.45 11.41 -12.05
C LYS A 20 7.00 10.96 -10.70
N LYS A 21 6.17 10.91 -9.65
CA LYS A 21 6.59 10.46 -8.31
C LYS A 21 7.01 8.98 -8.30
N PHE A 22 6.47 8.14 -9.18
CA PHE A 22 6.81 6.72 -9.30
C PHE A 22 7.91 6.46 -10.34
N THR A 23 8.00 7.29 -11.37
CA THR A 23 8.93 7.09 -12.49
C THR A 23 10.24 7.85 -12.34
N LYS A 24 10.37 8.75 -11.37
CA LYS A 24 11.63 9.48 -11.10
C LYS A 24 12.79 8.55 -10.76
N ASN A 25 12.54 7.52 -9.95
CA ASN A 25 13.49 6.48 -9.59
C ASN A 25 12.86 5.11 -9.86
N PRO A 26 12.77 4.67 -11.11
CA PRO A 26 11.98 3.50 -11.48
C PRO A 26 12.52 2.21 -10.85
N LYS A 27 13.84 2.08 -10.65
CA LYS A 27 14.47 0.92 -9.99
C LYS A 27 14.19 0.85 -8.49
N GLU A 28 13.81 1.97 -7.88
CA GLU A 28 13.48 2.04 -6.45
C GLU A 28 11.99 1.91 -6.18
N THR A 29 11.16 2.08 -7.21
CA THR A 29 9.71 1.95 -7.11
C THR A 29 9.30 0.52 -7.40
N ILE A 30 8.72 -0.14 -6.43
CA ILE A 30 8.18 -1.50 -6.57
C ILE A 30 6.67 -1.51 -6.37
N ILE A 31 6.01 -2.37 -7.13
CA ILE A 31 4.58 -2.61 -7.05
C ILE A 31 4.38 -4.02 -6.49
N ILE A 32 3.51 -4.14 -5.49
CA ILE A 32 3.20 -5.40 -4.82
C ILE A 32 1.70 -5.61 -4.91
N ASP A 33 1.30 -6.65 -5.60
CA ASP A 33 -0.09 -7.10 -5.60
C ASP A 33 -0.41 -7.85 -4.32
N GLU A 34 -1.66 -7.72 -3.87
CA GLU A 34 -2.20 -8.48 -2.76
C GLU A 34 -1.34 -8.34 -1.49
N PHE A 35 -0.93 -7.09 -1.19
CA PHE A 35 -0.06 -6.82 -0.04
C PHE A 35 -0.81 -7.04 1.28
N SER A 36 -0.27 -7.95 2.09
CA SER A 36 -0.80 -8.25 3.41
C SER A 36 0.32 -8.43 4.43
N SER A 37 0.04 -8.17 5.69
CA SER A 37 0.90 -8.63 6.77
C SER A 37 0.46 -10.01 7.26
N SER A 38 1.40 -10.81 7.76
CA SER A 38 1.12 -12.13 8.34
C SER A 38 0.15 -12.11 9.54
N TYR A 39 -0.18 -10.93 10.05
CA TYR A 39 -0.99 -10.72 11.26
C TYR A 39 -2.23 -9.84 11.01
N SER A 40 -2.48 -9.47 9.76
CA SER A 40 -3.60 -8.66 9.40
C SER A 40 -4.64 -9.51 8.68
N SER A 41 -5.89 -9.33 9.05
CA SER A 41 -7.03 -9.87 8.31
C SER A 41 -7.36 -9.04 7.06
N ALA A 42 -6.65 -7.91 6.86
CA ALA A 42 -6.84 -7.04 5.73
C ALA A 42 -5.66 -7.16 4.75
N ARG A 43 -5.99 -7.33 3.47
CA ARG A 43 -5.08 -7.39 2.34
C ARG A 43 -5.48 -6.29 1.37
N ILE A 44 -4.55 -5.40 1.06
CA ILE A 44 -4.79 -4.35 0.07
C ILE A 44 -4.43 -4.86 -1.33
N ASP A 45 -5.22 -4.48 -2.32
CA ASP A 45 -5.12 -5.04 -3.66
C ASP A 45 -3.81 -4.68 -4.35
N ILE A 46 -3.33 -3.43 -4.22
CA ILE A 46 -2.04 -3.00 -4.77
C ILE A 46 -1.34 -2.09 -3.77
N SER A 47 -0.04 -2.30 -3.56
CA SER A 47 0.83 -1.36 -2.87
C SER A 47 1.94 -0.86 -3.78
N VAL A 48 2.30 0.42 -3.67
CA VAL A 48 3.45 1.00 -4.35
C VAL A 48 4.41 1.56 -3.30
N LEU A 49 5.66 1.09 -3.33
CA LEU A 49 6.74 1.55 -2.46
C LEU A 49 7.75 2.36 -3.28
N ASN A 50 7.96 3.61 -2.88
CA ASN A 50 8.93 4.53 -3.50
C ASN A 50 9.46 5.55 -2.48
N GLY A 51 9.90 5.10 -1.30
CA GLY A 51 10.24 5.94 -0.15
C GLY A 51 9.01 6.33 0.69
N SER A 52 7.82 5.96 0.23
CA SER A 52 6.53 6.05 0.93
C SER A 52 5.72 4.79 0.63
N LEU A 53 4.80 4.45 1.54
CA LEU A 53 3.88 3.33 1.36
C LEU A 53 2.54 3.85 0.84
N HIS A 54 2.25 3.55 -0.43
CA HIS A 54 0.98 3.87 -1.08
C HIS A 54 0.12 2.62 -1.19
N GLY A 55 -1.15 2.70 -0.78
CA GLY A 55 -2.11 1.61 -0.91
C GLY A 55 -3.24 1.97 -1.86
N TYR A 56 -3.65 1.01 -2.67
CA TYR A 56 -4.80 1.10 -3.58
C TYR A 56 -5.74 -0.07 -3.30
N GLU A 57 -6.94 0.26 -2.85
CA GLU A 57 -8.04 -0.70 -2.63
C GLU A 57 -9.02 -0.62 -3.79
N ILE A 58 -9.28 -1.73 -4.45
CA ILE A 58 -10.15 -1.80 -5.62
C ILE A 58 -11.56 -2.22 -5.19
N LYS A 59 -12.56 -1.53 -5.70
CA LYS A 59 -13.98 -1.88 -5.56
C LYS A 59 -14.64 -1.85 -6.93
N SER A 60 -14.64 -3.00 -7.58
CA SER A 60 -15.27 -3.24 -8.88
C SER A 60 -16.81 -3.26 -8.78
N GLU A 61 -17.49 -3.42 -9.88
CA GLU A 61 -18.97 -3.50 -9.89
C GLU A 61 -19.53 -4.77 -9.22
N ARG A 62 -18.70 -5.83 -9.08
CA ARG A 62 -19.08 -7.10 -8.44
C ARG A 62 -18.80 -7.14 -6.93
N ASP A 63 -18.04 -6.21 -6.42
CA ASP A 63 -17.71 -6.16 -5.00
C ASP A 63 -18.87 -5.68 -4.15
N THR A 64 -18.75 -5.92 -2.83
CA THR A 64 -19.55 -5.26 -1.79
C THR A 64 -18.70 -4.31 -0.98
N LEU A 65 -19.34 -3.38 -0.26
CA LEU A 65 -18.63 -2.45 0.61
C LEU A 65 -18.61 -2.89 2.09
N GLU A 66 -19.10 -4.08 2.40
CA GLU A 66 -19.26 -4.56 3.78
C GLU A 66 -17.92 -4.60 4.56
N ARG A 67 -16.84 -5.01 3.89
CA ARG A 67 -15.51 -5.09 4.50
C ARG A 67 -14.77 -3.76 4.52
N LEU A 68 -15.21 -2.78 3.71
CA LEU A 68 -14.49 -1.53 3.52
C LEU A 68 -14.25 -0.75 4.83
N PRO A 69 -15.19 -0.65 5.79
CA PRO A 69 -14.94 0.04 7.06
C PRO A 69 -13.77 -0.56 7.86
N LYS A 70 -13.68 -1.88 7.96
CA LYS A 70 -12.56 -2.57 8.64
C LYS A 70 -11.25 -2.40 7.88
N GLN A 71 -11.28 -2.41 6.56
CA GLN A 71 -10.13 -2.16 5.70
C GLN A 71 -9.61 -0.74 5.91
N ILE A 72 -10.50 0.26 5.93
CA ILE A 72 -10.16 1.66 6.20
C ILE A 72 -9.45 1.81 7.55
N GLU A 73 -10.01 1.21 8.61
CA GLU A 73 -9.42 1.27 9.95
C GLU A 73 -7.99 0.74 9.95
N TYR A 74 -7.76 -0.41 9.34
CA TYR A 74 -6.44 -1.03 9.29
C TYR A 74 -5.47 -0.25 8.41
N TYR A 75 -5.88 0.13 7.19
CA TYR A 75 -5.01 0.84 6.25
C TYR A 75 -4.61 2.22 6.78
N SER A 76 -5.51 2.89 7.52
CA SER A 76 -5.22 4.18 8.15
C SER A 76 -4.09 4.12 9.17
N LYS A 77 -3.76 2.94 9.69
CA LYS A 77 -2.68 2.76 10.67
C LYS A 77 -1.30 2.61 10.02
N ILE A 78 -1.24 2.14 8.77
CA ILE A 78 0.05 1.74 8.16
C ILE A 78 0.42 2.47 6.87
N PHE A 79 -0.55 2.91 6.07
CA PHE A 79 -0.27 3.55 4.79
C PHE A 79 -0.16 5.06 4.89
N GLU A 80 0.89 5.64 4.27
CA GLU A 80 1.04 7.09 4.17
C GLU A 80 0.08 7.72 3.15
N TYR A 81 -0.25 6.98 2.10
CA TYR A 81 -1.23 7.40 1.09
C TYR A 81 -2.13 6.22 0.77
N ILE A 82 -3.42 6.46 0.74
CA ILE A 82 -4.41 5.43 0.46
C ILE A 82 -5.37 5.96 -0.58
N THR A 83 -5.71 5.13 -1.54
CA THR A 83 -6.68 5.47 -2.58
C THR A 83 -7.66 4.32 -2.75
N VAL A 84 -8.95 4.61 -2.70
CA VAL A 84 -9.96 3.66 -3.13
C VAL A 84 -10.24 3.90 -4.61
N VAL A 85 -10.10 2.85 -5.41
CA VAL A 85 -10.33 2.87 -6.85
C VAL A 85 -11.64 2.14 -7.13
N THR A 86 -12.58 2.81 -7.75
CA THR A 86 -13.93 2.27 -7.89
C THR A 86 -14.58 2.65 -9.21
N THR A 87 -15.78 2.14 -9.42
CA THR A 87 -16.64 2.48 -10.55
C THR A 87 -17.74 3.46 -10.13
N LYS A 88 -18.52 3.96 -11.09
CA LYS A 88 -19.61 4.90 -10.83
C LYS A 88 -20.61 4.37 -9.79
N LYS A 89 -20.80 3.03 -9.72
CA LYS A 89 -21.71 2.37 -8.79
C LYS A 89 -21.49 2.76 -7.33
N TYR A 90 -20.24 2.87 -6.89
CA TYR A 90 -19.90 3.06 -5.48
C TYR A 90 -19.32 4.42 -5.13
N THR A 91 -19.03 5.27 -6.10
CA THR A 91 -18.32 6.54 -5.90
C THR A 91 -18.95 7.41 -4.81
N LYS A 92 -20.29 7.60 -4.82
CA LYS A 92 -20.96 8.43 -3.81
C LYS A 92 -20.82 7.83 -2.42
N LYS A 93 -21.15 6.56 -2.24
CA LYS A 93 -21.09 5.87 -0.95
C LYS A 93 -19.68 5.79 -0.38
N ILE A 94 -18.66 5.54 -1.23
CA ILE A 94 -17.27 5.54 -0.82
C ILE A 94 -16.85 6.93 -0.34
N ASN A 95 -17.26 8.00 -1.03
CA ASN A 95 -16.94 9.35 -0.61
C ASN A 95 -17.50 9.74 0.77
N GLU A 96 -18.62 9.13 1.15
CA GLU A 96 -19.25 9.30 2.48
C GLU A 96 -18.55 8.49 3.59
N ILE A 97 -17.96 7.34 3.25
CA ILE A 97 -17.39 6.40 4.22
C ILE A 97 -15.91 6.67 4.49
N VAL A 98 -15.12 7.01 3.44
CA VAL A 98 -13.66 7.09 3.59
C VAL A 98 -13.22 8.44 4.16
N PRO A 99 -12.20 8.46 5.04
CA PRO A 99 -11.63 9.70 5.58
C PRO A 99 -11.16 10.66 4.48
N GLU A 100 -11.09 11.95 4.80
CA GLU A 100 -10.70 12.98 3.84
C GLU A 100 -9.30 12.82 3.23
N PHE A 101 -8.38 12.18 3.95
CA PHE A 101 -7.03 11.96 3.44
C PHE A 101 -6.94 10.82 2.42
N PHE A 102 -7.98 9.98 2.31
CA PHE A 102 -8.06 8.96 1.25
C PHE A 102 -8.29 9.60 -0.10
N GLY A 103 -7.58 9.12 -1.11
CA GLY A 103 -7.90 9.38 -2.52
C GLY A 103 -9.11 8.58 -2.98
N ILE A 104 -9.81 9.10 -3.97
CA ILE A 104 -10.90 8.39 -4.65
C ILE A 104 -10.66 8.51 -6.14
N PHE A 105 -10.42 7.38 -6.80
CA PHE A 105 -10.27 7.30 -8.24
C PHE A 105 -11.46 6.55 -8.83
N LEU A 106 -12.01 7.11 -9.88
CA LEU A 106 -13.13 6.55 -10.62
C LEU A 106 -12.64 5.96 -11.94
N ILE A 107 -13.01 4.71 -12.21
CA ILE A 107 -12.84 4.10 -13.52
C ILE A 107 -14.16 4.23 -14.28
N GLU A 108 -14.09 4.90 -15.42
CA GLU A 108 -15.22 5.11 -16.33
C GLU A 108 -14.98 4.42 -17.66
N ASN A 109 -16.03 3.79 -18.20
CA ASN A 109 -16.02 3.34 -19.59
C ASN A 109 -16.51 4.48 -20.50
N LYS A 110 -15.65 4.98 -21.37
CA LYS A 110 -15.99 5.99 -22.37
C LYS A 110 -15.83 5.36 -23.75
N LYS A 111 -16.93 5.00 -24.39
CA LYS A 111 -16.97 4.42 -25.76
C LYS A 111 -16.06 3.17 -25.90
N GLY A 112 -16.12 2.26 -24.93
CA GLY A 112 -15.31 1.04 -24.93
C GLY A 112 -13.91 1.18 -24.32
N ILE A 113 -13.45 2.40 -24.01
CA ILE A 113 -12.13 2.65 -23.43
C ILE A 113 -12.29 2.97 -21.94
N LEU A 114 -11.58 2.24 -21.09
CA LEU A 114 -11.52 2.52 -19.66
C LEU A 114 -10.57 3.67 -19.38
N LYS A 115 -11.05 4.64 -18.63
CA LYS A 115 -10.28 5.82 -18.22
C LYS A 115 -10.36 6.04 -16.72
N LEU A 116 -9.25 6.45 -16.12
CA LEU A 116 -9.18 6.86 -14.73
C LEU A 116 -9.49 8.36 -14.62
N LYS A 117 -10.39 8.69 -13.70
CA LYS A 117 -10.70 10.06 -13.27
C LYS A 117 -10.39 10.21 -11.79
N LYS A 118 -9.50 11.11 -11.43
CA LYS A 118 -9.21 11.45 -10.04
C LYS A 118 -10.34 12.33 -9.49
N ILE A 119 -11.18 11.77 -8.61
CA ILE A 119 -12.26 12.51 -7.91
C ILE A 119 -11.66 13.27 -6.74
N ARG A 120 -10.79 12.60 -5.96
CA ARG A 120 -10.05 13.17 -4.84
C ARG A 120 -8.65 12.58 -4.82
N SER A 121 -7.63 13.43 -4.79
CA SER A 121 -6.24 12.99 -4.62
C SER A 121 -5.98 12.60 -3.16
N PRO A 122 -5.18 11.56 -2.89
CA PRO A 122 -4.83 11.21 -1.53
C PRO A 122 -3.95 12.30 -0.90
N LYS A 123 -4.20 12.60 0.37
CA LYS A 123 -3.34 13.43 1.21
C LYS A 123 -2.45 12.55 2.08
N LYS A 124 -1.31 13.09 2.54
CA LYS A 124 -0.43 12.34 3.43
C LYS A 124 -1.11 12.08 4.78
N ASN A 125 -1.22 10.81 5.12
CA ASN A 125 -1.63 10.38 6.46
C ASN A 125 -0.51 10.69 7.47
N ARG A 126 -0.81 11.48 8.48
CA ARG A 126 0.13 11.87 9.55
C ARG A 126 -0.03 11.02 10.82
N ASN A 127 -1.05 10.17 10.87
CA ASN A 127 -1.44 9.39 12.04
C ASN A 127 -1.07 7.90 11.85
N ILE A 128 0.18 7.64 11.46
CA ILE A 128 0.68 6.28 11.35
C ILE A 128 0.88 5.69 12.75
N ASP A 129 0.36 4.50 12.95
CA ASP A 129 0.60 3.69 14.14
C ASP A 129 1.89 2.87 13.93
N TYR A 130 2.97 3.28 14.57
CA TYR A 130 4.28 2.64 14.39
C TYR A 130 4.37 1.26 15.03
N PHE A 131 3.49 0.92 15.97
CA PHE A 131 3.37 -0.46 16.44
C PHE A 131 2.74 -1.35 15.35
N GLU A 132 1.66 -0.89 14.71
CA GLU A 132 1.03 -1.61 13.60
C GLU A 132 1.96 -1.67 12.36
N LEU A 133 2.70 -0.61 12.08
CA LEU A 133 3.70 -0.59 11.02
C LEU A 133 4.84 -1.59 11.29
N ALA A 134 5.36 -1.66 12.52
CA ALA A 134 6.40 -2.59 12.91
C ALA A 134 5.95 -4.06 12.88
N LYS A 135 4.65 -4.35 12.98
CA LYS A 135 4.09 -5.69 12.77
C LYS A 135 4.33 -6.23 11.35
N LEU A 136 4.66 -5.38 10.38
CA LEU A 136 5.05 -5.82 9.05
C LEU A 136 6.43 -6.50 9.03
N LEU A 137 7.24 -6.32 10.07
CA LEU A 137 8.56 -6.94 10.22
C LEU A 137 8.45 -8.40 10.70
N TRP A 138 9.34 -9.24 10.21
CA TRP A 138 9.52 -10.58 10.74
C TRP A 138 10.26 -10.54 12.09
N ARG A 139 10.20 -11.65 12.84
CA ARG A 139 10.80 -11.71 14.17
C ARG A 139 12.29 -11.39 14.17
N GLU A 140 13.03 -11.89 13.21
CA GLU A 140 14.47 -11.65 13.10
C GLU A 140 14.78 -10.20 12.68
N GLU A 141 13.95 -9.61 11.84
CA GLU A 141 14.07 -8.19 11.45
C GLU A 141 13.76 -7.24 12.63
N LEU A 142 12.81 -7.61 13.51
CA LEU A 142 12.57 -6.88 14.77
C LEU A 142 13.79 -6.93 15.70
N LYS A 143 14.48 -8.07 15.77
CA LYS A 143 15.73 -8.18 16.54
C LYS A 143 16.86 -7.39 15.90
N GLU A 144 16.94 -7.38 14.57
CA GLU A 144 17.93 -6.66 13.80
C GLU A 144 17.85 -5.15 14.06
N ILE A 145 16.70 -4.52 13.88
CA ILE A 145 16.53 -3.09 14.14
C ILE A 145 16.83 -2.72 15.59
N LEU A 146 16.44 -3.56 16.56
CA LEU A 146 16.76 -3.34 17.97
C LEU A 146 18.26 -3.42 18.24
N LYS A 147 18.96 -4.37 17.62
CA LYS A 147 20.42 -4.54 17.73
C LYS A 147 21.16 -3.36 17.11
N GLU A 148 20.79 -2.93 15.92
CA GLU A 148 21.37 -1.75 15.24
C GLU A 148 21.25 -0.49 16.10
N ASN A 149 20.16 -0.35 16.85
CA ASN A 149 19.93 0.76 17.78
C ASN A 149 20.45 0.47 19.21
N LYS A 150 21.36 -0.51 19.37
CA LYS A 150 22.05 -0.86 20.63
C LYS A 150 21.13 -1.29 21.77
N ILE A 151 19.91 -1.76 21.48
CA ILE A 151 18.95 -2.26 22.47
C ILE A 151 19.26 -3.74 22.76
N LYS A 152 19.57 -4.03 24.01
CA LYS A 152 19.96 -5.36 24.49
C LYS A 152 18.81 -6.14 25.09
N LYS A 153 19.06 -7.44 25.43
CA LYS A 153 18.12 -8.35 26.10
C LYS A 153 16.83 -8.58 25.29
N VAL A 154 17.01 -8.97 24.03
CA VAL A 154 15.90 -9.19 23.09
C VAL A 154 15.70 -10.66 22.70
N SER A 155 16.63 -11.55 23.07
CA SER A 155 16.66 -12.96 22.61
C SER A 155 15.46 -13.78 23.06
N SER A 156 15.02 -13.59 24.31
CA SER A 156 13.90 -14.31 24.94
C SER A 156 12.53 -13.71 24.65
N LEU A 157 12.47 -12.53 24.04
CA LEU A 157 11.21 -11.83 23.81
C LEU A 157 10.36 -12.50 22.72
N THR A 158 9.07 -12.53 22.96
CA THR A 158 8.08 -12.90 21.95
C THR A 158 8.05 -11.86 20.83
N ARG A 159 7.46 -12.20 19.69
CA ARG A 159 7.36 -11.25 18.57
C ARG A 159 6.57 -9.99 18.93
N ILE A 160 5.49 -10.12 19.72
CA ILE A 160 4.69 -8.97 20.14
C ILE A 160 5.47 -8.04 21.06
N GLU A 161 6.26 -8.60 21.99
CA GLU A 161 7.13 -7.83 22.88
C GLU A 161 8.25 -7.14 22.10
N LEU A 162 8.84 -7.81 21.09
CA LEU A 162 9.81 -7.18 20.19
C LEU A 162 9.18 -6.01 19.42
N THR A 163 7.98 -6.21 18.87
CA THR A 163 7.25 -5.14 18.15
C THR A 163 6.99 -3.95 19.05
N LYS A 164 6.51 -4.19 20.28
CA LYS A 164 6.28 -3.14 21.27
C LYS A 164 7.58 -2.39 21.59
N LYS A 165 8.65 -3.14 21.81
CA LYS A 165 9.96 -2.57 22.12
C LYS A 165 10.51 -1.73 20.98
N VAL A 166 10.29 -2.13 19.71
CA VAL A 166 10.62 -1.30 18.54
C VAL A 166 9.84 -0.01 18.56
N ALA A 167 8.51 -0.08 18.68
CA ALA A 167 7.64 1.09 18.64
C ALA A 167 7.90 2.12 19.77
N GLU A 168 8.33 1.63 20.94
CA GLU A 168 8.58 2.47 22.11
C GLU A 168 9.98 3.09 22.15
N ASN A 169 10.98 2.46 21.50
CA ASN A 169 12.39 2.83 21.69
C ASN A 169 13.09 3.30 20.42
N ILE A 170 12.51 3.09 19.25
CA ILE A 170 13.11 3.46 17.97
C ILE A 170 12.39 4.69 17.39
N PRO A 171 13.12 5.70 16.88
CA PRO A 171 12.50 6.84 16.20
C PRO A 171 11.63 6.41 15.01
N ASN A 172 10.51 7.10 14.85
CA ASN A 172 9.48 6.77 13.87
C ASN A 172 9.98 6.72 12.42
N ASP A 173 10.88 7.62 12.06
CA ASP A 173 11.51 7.69 10.75
C ASP A 173 12.44 6.49 10.49
N ILE A 174 13.16 6.04 11.52
CA ILE A 174 14.00 4.83 11.45
C ILE A 174 13.11 3.59 11.26
N ILE A 175 12.05 3.45 12.07
CA ILE A 175 11.10 2.32 11.92
C ILE A 175 10.55 2.30 10.50
N LYS A 176 10.05 3.44 10.01
CA LYS A 176 9.48 3.54 8.67
C LYS A 176 10.48 3.10 7.60
N ASN A 177 11.67 3.69 7.58
CA ASN A 177 12.67 3.42 6.55
C ASN A 177 13.10 1.95 6.60
N PHE A 178 13.28 1.38 7.79
CA PHE A 178 13.64 -0.02 7.96
C PHE A 178 12.54 -0.95 7.45
N VAL A 179 11.27 -0.67 7.79
CA VAL A 179 10.12 -1.45 7.30
C VAL A 179 10.06 -1.42 5.78
N LEU A 180 10.17 -0.25 5.16
CA LEU A 180 10.13 -0.13 3.69
C LEU A 180 11.28 -0.90 3.03
N THR A 181 12.49 -0.83 3.58
CA THR A 181 13.66 -1.58 3.09
C THR A 181 13.39 -3.08 3.18
N LYS A 182 12.95 -3.59 4.34
CA LYS A 182 12.69 -5.02 4.53
C LYS A 182 11.55 -5.55 3.65
N ILE A 183 10.50 -4.77 3.46
CA ILE A 183 9.44 -5.14 2.51
C ILE A 183 10.01 -5.22 1.10
N LYS A 184 10.80 -4.24 0.68
CA LYS A 184 11.43 -4.21 -0.64
C LYS A 184 12.32 -5.44 -0.85
N ASP A 185 13.22 -5.73 0.08
CA ASP A 185 14.15 -6.86 0.01
C ASP A 185 13.43 -8.21 -0.14
N ARG A 186 12.34 -8.40 0.60
CA ARG A 186 11.54 -9.63 0.57
C ARG A 186 10.75 -9.81 -0.71
N THR A 187 10.35 -8.71 -1.32
CA THR A 187 9.40 -8.72 -2.45
C THR A 187 10.08 -8.67 -3.80
N ILE A 188 11.40 -8.46 -3.87
CA ILE A 188 12.18 -8.46 -5.14
C ILE A 188 11.88 -9.71 -6.00
N VAL A 189 11.55 -10.86 -5.38
CA VAL A 189 11.23 -12.10 -6.11
C VAL A 189 9.78 -12.13 -6.62
N ARG A 190 8.88 -11.29 -6.10
CA ARG A 190 7.42 -11.32 -6.40
C ARG A 190 6.85 -9.97 -6.84
N ALA A 191 7.62 -8.91 -6.69
CA ALA A 191 7.20 -7.57 -7.10
C ALA A 191 7.61 -7.31 -8.52
N VAL A 192 6.73 -6.64 -9.26
CA VAL A 192 7.06 -6.08 -10.58
C VAL A 192 7.66 -4.70 -10.32
N SER A 193 8.88 -4.45 -10.77
CA SER A 193 9.41 -3.10 -10.76
C SER A 193 8.64 -2.24 -11.76
N ILE A 194 8.53 -0.95 -11.49
CA ILE A 194 7.89 -0.05 -12.47
C ILE A 194 8.68 0.00 -13.77
N GLN A 195 9.97 -0.34 -13.74
CA GLN A 195 10.82 -0.47 -14.92
C GLN A 195 10.38 -1.67 -15.78
N GLU A 196 10.13 -2.82 -15.18
CA GLU A 196 9.63 -4.02 -15.91
C GLU A 196 8.28 -3.76 -16.55
N LEU A 197 7.36 -3.08 -15.85
CA LEU A 197 6.09 -2.66 -16.45
C LEU A 197 6.27 -1.71 -17.63
N TYR A 198 7.25 -0.81 -17.54
CA TYR A 198 7.57 0.12 -18.64
C TYR A 198 8.11 -0.63 -19.85
N ASP A 199 9.00 -1.58 -19.63
CA ASP A 199 9.63 -2.39 -20.66
C ASP A 199 8.60 -3.30 -21.36
N ASP A 200 7.70 -3.93 -20.59
CA ASP A 200 6.60 -4.74 -21.11
C ASP A 200 5.60 -3.94 -21.96
N CYS A 201 5.34 -2.69 -21.59
CA CYS A 201 4.44 -1.81 -22.34
C CYS A 201 5.06 -1.33 -23.66
N ASN A 202 6.39 -1.22 -23.74
CA ASN A 202 7.10 -0.74 -24.93
C ASN A 202 7.59 -1.86 -25.85
N SER A 203 7.46 -3.11 -25.41
CA SER A 203 7.87 -4.31 -26.17
C SER A 203 6.78 -4.88 -27.07
N LYS A 204 5.60 -4.23 -27.13
CA LYS A 204 4.42 -4.59 -27.94
C LYS A 204 4.08 -3.47 -28.91
#